data_9613256c7bf5b3d33c1829fcce426b59
#
_entry.id   9613256c7bf5b3d33c1829fcce426b59
#
_cell.length_a   1.000
_cell.length_b   1.000
_cell.length_c   1.000
_cell.angle_alpha   90.00
_cell.angle_beta   90.00
_cell.angle_gamma   90.00
#
_symmetry.space_group_name_H-M   'P 1'
#
loop_
_entity.id
_entity.type
_entity.pdbx_description
1 polymer ?
#
loop_
_entity_poly.entity_id
_entity_poly.type
_entity_poly.pdbx_seq_one_letter_code
_entity_poly.pdbx_strand_id
1 'polypeptide(L)'
;MPPGIRQQSRSAPAPPADEADLPRFLRATARRADDDDLASAYAGCDLAVAAATHWDAPAALAAAHSLRSSVGRRLGDLPAAGRDGKIAVDLLAAAGADPRSDAFVLATARRAAVLIDRGDIEDADDLLADTGLASGDAILALRYVRGRLHAVAGRPGEALADLFHCGQQLAARNADRPAVLPWRSAAAATLAATGATESAARLVADEVAMTRRSGTTSALGRALRVQGQVLSSPEGLAAMEEAVRVLEGAPRRFELATTLVQYGLLLNAAKRRPQARRVLRDGLRLAERCGSPALAATARSAYVAAGGKPRAGAPPRAGG
;
A
#
# COMPACT_ATOMS: atom_id res chain seq x y z
N MET A 1 28.67 -14.54 6.81
CA MET A 1 27.26 -14.95 6.66
C MET A 1 26.45 -14.36 7.81
N PRO A 2 25.50 -13.44 7.60
CA PRO A 2 24.60 -13.03 8.67
C PRO A 2 23.58 -14.15 8.93
N PRO A 3 23.11 -14.33 10.18
CA PRO A 3 22.19 -15.41 10.54
C PRO A 3 20.86 -15.22 9.79
N GLY A 4 20.44 -16.27 9.10
CA GLY A 4 19.21 -16.31 8.33
C GLY A 4 18.01 -15.98 9.22
N ILE A 5 17.23 -14.99 8.81
CA ILE A 5 15.89 -14.73 9.32
C ILE A 5 15.06 -15.95 8.92
N ARG A 6 14.88 -16.88 9.85
CA ARG A 6 13.89 -17.93 9.72
C ARG A 6 12.52 -17.24 9.71
N GLN A 7 11.89 -17.16 8.54
CA GLN A 7 10.45 -17.04 8.50
C GLN A 7 9.89 -18.26 9.23
N GLN A 8 9.56 -18.10 10.51
CA GLN A 8 8.70 -19.05 11.20
C GLN A 8 7.36 -18.97 10.46
N SER A 9 7.04 -19.99 9.69
CA SER A 9 5.67 -20.19 9.19
C SER A 9 4.80 -20.34 10.44
N ARG A 10 4.20 -19.23 10.86
CA ARG A 10 3.18 -19.29 11.90
C ARG A 10 2.05 -20.13 11.31
N SER A 11 1.61 -21.15 12.05
CA SER A 11 0.50 -22.02 11.67
C SER A 11 -0.69 -21.18 11.21
N ALA A 12 -1.43 -21.70 10.22
CA ALA A 12 -2.69 -21.08 9.78
C ALA A 12 -3.57 -20.79 11.00
N PRO A 13 -4.27 -19.64 11.04
CA PRO A 13 -5.14 -19.31 12.16
C PRO A 13 -6.24 -20.38 12.26
N ALA A 14 -6.55 -20.81 13.49
CA ALA A 14 -7.74 -21.61 13.73
C ALA A 14 -8.98 -20.79 13.34
N PRO A 15 -10.01 -21.39 12.71
CA PRO A 15 -11.24 -20.69 12.34
C PRO A 15 -11.95 -20.17 13.61
N PRO A 16 -12.80 -19.10 13.49
CA PRO A 16 -13.65 -18.65 14.59
C PRO A 16 -14.62 -19.79 14.99
N ALA A 17 -14.85 -19.94 16.29
CA ALA A 17 -15.67 -21.02 16.82
C ALA A 17 -17.18 -20.74 16.65
N ASP A 18 -17.57 -19.48 16.74
CA ASP A 18 -18.95 -19.00 16.58
C ASP A 18 -18.96 -17.55 16.04
N GLU A 19 -20.16 -17.01 15.81
CA GLU A 19 -20.35 -15.66 15.31
C GLU A 19 -19.76 -14.59 16.27
N ALA A 20 -19.88 -14.80 17.57
CA ALA A 20 -19.41 -13.84 18.58
C ALA A 20 -17.87 -13.73 18.60
N ASP A 21 -17.17 -14.75 18.14
CA ASP A 21 -15.71 -14.74 18.01
C ASP A 21 -15.20 -13.96 16.78
N LEU A 22 -16.03 -13.71 15.75
CA LEU A 22 -15.62 -13.05 14.51
C LEU A 22 -14.90 -11.71 14.71
N PRO A 23 -15.37 -10.79 15.57
CA PRO A 23 -14.68 -9.51 15.77
C PRO A 23 -13.28 -9.69 16.39
N ARG A 24 -13.12 -10.66 17.30
CA ARG A 24 -11.81 -10.98 17.91
C ARG A 24 -10.88 -11.61 16.88
N PHE A 25 -11.39 -12.53 16.09
CA PHE A 25 -10.65 -13.20 15.03
C PHE A 25 -10.16 -12.22 13.96
N LEU A 26 -11.02 -11.28 13.51
CA LEU A 26 -10.66 -10.23 12.56
C LEU A 26 -9.58 -9.29 13.11
N ARG A 27 -9.66 -8.92 14.39
CA ARG A 27 -8.60 -8.11 15.03
C ARG A 27 -7.27 -8.87 15.09
N ALA A 28 -7.28 -10.15 15.41
CA ALA A 28 -6.06 -10.96 15.41
C ALA A 28 -5.47 -11.09 14.01
N THR A 29 -6.31 -11.26 12.99
CA THR A 29 -5.93 -11.30 11.57
C THR A 29 -5.32 -9.98 11.11
N ALA A 30 -5.89 -8.85 11.50
CA ALA A 30 -5.34 -7.53 11.21
C ALA A 30 -3.95 -7.32 11.81
N ARG A 31 -3.73 -7.77 13.07
CA ARG A 31 -2.41 -7.70 13.72
C ARG A 31 -1.36 -8.52 12.96
N ARG A 32 -1.70 -9.71 12.44
CA ARG A 32 -0.80 -10.49 11.59
C ARG A 32 -0.39 -9.72 10.34
N ALA A 33 -1.34 -9.03 9.70
CA ALA A 33 -1.02 -8.18 8.56
C ALA A 33 -0.07 -7.03 8.93
N ASP A 34 -0.24 -6.43 10.11
CA ASP A 34 0.63 -5.35 10.60
C ASP A 34 2.04 -5.84 10.94
N ASP A 35 2.18 -7.13 11.31
CA ASP A 35 3.45 -7.81 11.55
C ASP A 35 4.08 -8.38 10.25
N ASP A 36 3.59 -8.00 9.06
CA ASP A 36 4.03 -8.49 7.75
C ASP A 36 3.76 -9.99 7.46
N ASP A 37 3.00 -10.69 8.32
CA ASP A 37 2.56 -12.06 8.06
C ASP A 37 1.31 -12.05 7.14
N LEU A 38 1.50 -11.56 5.91
CA LEU A 38 0.40 -11.32 4.97
C LEU A 38 -0.23 -12.63 4.46
N ALA A 39 0.52 -13.72 4.38
CA ALA A 39 -0.03 -15.00 3.93
C ALA A 39 -1.02 -15.57 4.94
N SER A 40 -0.64 -15.62 6.23
CA SER A 40 -1.54 -16.05 7.30
C SER A 40 -2.71 -15.08 7.51
N ALA A 41 -2.47 -13.77 7.30
CA ALA A 41 -3.54 -12.78 7.37
C ALA A 41 -4.56 -12.97 6.24
N TYR A 42 -4.11 -13.26 5.01
CA TYR A 42 -5.02 -13.50 3.89
C TYR A 42 -5.86 -14.78 4.12
N ALA A 43 -5.21 -15.87 4.53
CA ALA A 43 -5.92 -17.11 4.90
C ALA A 43 -6.92 -16.87 6.04
N GLY A 44 -6.57 -16.05 7.03
CA GLY A 44 -7.51 -15.66 8.08
C GLY A 44 -8.70 -14.85 7.56
N CYS A 45 -8.49 -13.98 6.57
CA CYS A 45 -9.59 -13.26 5.93
C CYS A 45 -10.53 -14.23 5.19
N ASP A 46 -9.99 -15.23 4.48
CA ASP A 46 -10.82 -16.24 3.79
C ASP A 46 -11.68 -17.04 4.78
N LEU A 47 -11.11 -17.46 5.91
CA LEU A 47 -11.85 -18.10 6.99
C LEU A 47 -12.95 -17.19 7.56
N ALA A 48 -12.65 -15.90 7.77
CA ALA A 48 -13.64 -14.95 8.28
C ALA A 48 -14.78 -14.71 7.28
N VAL A 49 -14.48 -14.62 5.98
CA VAL A 49 -15.51 -14.49 4.92
C VAL A 49 -16.40 -15.74 4.91
N ALA A 50 -15.82 -16.93 4.93
CA ALA A 50 -16.58 -18.17 4.95
C ALA A 50 -17.49 -18.31 6.18
N ALA A 51 -16.96 -17.98 7.36
CA ALA A 51 -17.69 -18.03 8.62
C ALA A 51 -18.82 -16.98 8.66
N ALA A 52 -18.54 -15.74 8.29
CA ALA A 52 -19.54 -14.67 8.26
C ALA A 52 -20.67 -14.94 7.24
N THR A 53 -20.34 -15.61 6.13
CA THR A 53 -21.34 -16.07 5.16
C THR A 53 -22.21 -17.20 5.74
N HIS A 54 -21.56 -18.16 6.42
CA HIS A 54 -22.27 -19.30 7.02
C HIS A 54 -23.27 -18.88 8.10
N TRP A 55 -22.92 -17.87 8.91
CA TRP A 55 -23.76 -17.37 10.00
C TRP A 55 -24.68 -16.22 9.60
N ASP A 56 -24.74 -15.85 8.33
CA ASP A 56 -25.52 -14.72 7.82
C ASP A 56 -25.24 -13.41 8.60
N ALA A 57 -23.96 -13.13 8.83
CA ALA A 57 -23.48 -12.01 9.63
C ALA A 57 -22.96 -10.86 8.73
N PRO A 58 -23.84 -10.02 8.13
CA PRO A 58 -23.47 -9.06 7.08
C PRO A 58 -22.45 -8.02 7.53
N ALA A 59 -22.50 -7.54 8.76
CA ALA A 59 -21.53 -6.59 9.29
C ALA A 59 -20.13 -7.20 9.41
N ALA A 60 -20.03 -8.44 9.90
CA ALA A 60 -18.77 -9.18 9.97
C ALA A 60 -18.26 -9.56 8.58
N LEU A 61 -19.15 -9.89 7.64
CA LEU A 61 -18.81 -10.16 6.25
C LEU A 61 -18.20 -8.92 5.58
N ALA A 62 -18.81 -7.75 5.76
CA ALA A 62 -18.27 -6.49 5.28
C ALA A 62 -16.87 -6.19 5.87
N ALA A 63 -16.70 -6.40 7.18
CA ALA A 63 -15.41 -6.21 7.84
C ALA A 63 -14.34 -7.19 7.33
N ALA A 64 -14.70 -8.45 7.07
CA ALA A 64 -13.82 -9.48 6.52
C ALA A 64 -13.36 -9.12 5.09
N HIS A 65 -14.28 -8.75 4.21
CA HIS A 65 -13.95 -8.27 2.86
C HIS A 65 -13.10 -6.99 2.89
N SER A 66 -13.44 -6.05 3.75
CA SER A 66 -12.64 -4.82 3.92
C SER A 66 -11.19 -5.13 4.34
N LEU A 67 -10.99 -6.04 5.30
CA LEU A 67 -9.66 -6.46 5.72
C LEU A 67 -8.93 -7.22 4.59
N ARG A 68 -9.62 -8.15 3.90
CA ARG A 68 -9.05 -8.91 2.77
C ARG A 68 -8.61 -7.99 1.63
N SER A 69 -9.38 -6.95 1.33
CA SER A 69 -8.99 -5.90 0.39
C SER A 69 -7.65 -5.25 0.78
N SER A 70 -7.49 -4.86 2.05
CA SER A 70 -6.25 -4.27 2.54
C SER A 70 -5.05 -5.23 2.45
N VAL A 71 -5.23 -6.49 2.80
CA VAL A 71 -4.18 -7.52 2.76
C VAL A 71 -3.83 -7.87 1.30
N GLY A 72 -4.83 -8.08 0.44
CA GLY A 72 -4.65 -8.37 -0.98
C GLY A 72 -3.91 -7.26 -1.72
N ARG A 73 -4.23 -5.99 -1.41
CA ARG A 73 -3.48 -4.82 -1.91
C ARG A 73 -2.00 -4.88 -1.54
N ARG A 74 -1.67 -5.25 -0.29
CA ARG A 74 -0.28 -5.38 0.17
C ARG A 74 0.43 -6.55 -0.52
N LEU A 75 -0.27 -7.67 -0.75
CA LEU A 75 0.25 -8.81 -1.51
C LEU A 75 0.46 -8.49 -2.99
N GLY A 76 -0.22 -7.46 -3.52
CA GLY A 76 -0.12 -7.03 -4.91
C GLY A 76 -1.15 -7.70 -5.83
N ASP A 77 -2.27 -8.15 -5.31
CA ASP A 77 -3.44 -8.54 -6.09
C ASP A 77 -4.47 -7.40 -6.06
N LEU A 78 -4.20 -6.34 -6.83
CA LEU A 78 -5.07 -5.16 -6.86
C LEU A 78 -6.45 -5.46 -7.45
N PRO A 79 -6.61 -6.31 -8.46
CA PRO A 79 -7.95 -6.68 -8.96
C PRO A 79 -8.82 -7.38 -7.91
N ALA A 80 -8.29 -8.37 -7.18
CA ALA A 80 -9.04 -9.03 -6.11
C ALA A 80 -9.31 -8.06 -4.95
N ALA A 81 -8.31 -7.28 -4.54
CA ALA A 81 -8.47 -6.28 -3.51
C ALA A 81 -9.55 -5.23 -3.85
N GLY A 82 -9.64 -4.82 -5.12
CA GLY A 82 -10.67 -3.91 -5.60
C GLY A 82 -12.08 -4.50 -5.51
N ARG A 83 -12.25 -5.78 -5.88
CA ARG A 83 -13.53 -6.49 -5.72
C ARG A 83 -13.95 -6.58 -4.26
N ASP A 84 -13.04 -6.99 -3.38
CA ASP A 84 -13.31 -7.07 -1.94
C ASP A 84 -13.67 -5.71 -1.33
N GLY A 85 -12.94 -4.65 -1.70
CA GLY A 85 -13.23 -3.30 -1.23
C GLY A 85 -14.60 -2.80 -1.68
N LYS A 86 -15.02 -3.13 -2.93
CA LYS A 86 -16.37 -2.82 -3.42
C LYS A 86 -17.43 -3.59 -2.63
N ILE A 87 -17.28 -4.90 -2.48
CA ILE A 87 -18.22 -5.75 -1.73
C ILE A 87 -18.40 -5.23 -0.30
N ALA A 88 -17.32 -4.85 0.38
CA ALA A 88 -17.38 -4.34 1.75
C ALA A 88 -18.22 -3.06 1.87
N VAL A 89 -18.03 -2.11 0.96
CA VAL A 89 -18.79 -0.85 0.95
C VAL A 89 -20.25 -1.11 0.57
N ASP A 90 -20.51 -1.94 -0.45
CA ASP A 90 -21.87 -2.27 -0.89
C ASP A 90 -22.67 -2.98 0.22
N LEU A 91 -22.07 -3.91 0.97
CA LEU A 91 -22.71 -4.58 2.09
C LEU A 91 -23.09 -3.61 3.22
N LEU A 92 -22.20 -2.68 3.55
CA LEU A 92 -22.48 -1.65 4.57
C LEU A 92 -23.58 -0.69 4.12
N ALA A 93 -23.57 -0.29 2.86
CA ALA A 93 -24.62 0.57 2.28
C ALA A 93 -25.97 -0.16 2.27
N ALA A 94 -26.02 -1.43 1.85
CA ALA A 94 -27.23 -2.25 1.83
C ALA A 94 -27.81 -2.50 3.23
N ALA A 95 -26.93 -2.57 4.25
CA ALA A 95 -27.34 -2.67 5.65
C ALA A 95 -27.79 -1.31 6.26
N GLY A 96 -27.79 -0.21 5.50
CA GLY A 96 -28.14 1.12 5.99
C GLY A 96 -27.14 1.66 7.03
N ALA A 97 -25.89 1.23 6.99
CA ALA A 97 -24.87 1.71 7.92
C ALA A 97 -24.60 3.20 7.73
N ASP A 98 -24.47 3.93 8.84
CA ASP A 98 -24.11 5.35 8.78
C ASP A 98 -22.78 5.53 8.03
N PRO A 99 -22.71 6.34 6.95
CA PRO A 99 -21.48 6.66 6.25
C PRO A 99 -20.37 7.25 7.12
N ARG A 100 -20.72 7.74 8.31
CA ARG A 100 -19.77 8.26 9.32
C ARG A 100 -19.32 7.21 10.33
N SER A 101 -19.87 5.99 10.27
CA SER A 101 -19.42 4.91 11.16
C SER A 101 -17.99 4.51 10.87
N ASP A 102 -17.24 4.11 11.88
CA ASP A 102 -15.85 3.67 11.75
C ASP A 102 -15.71 2.51 10.72
N ALA A 103 -16.68 1.61 10.69
CA ALA A 103 -16.70 0.49 9.75
C ALA A 103 -16.80 0.97 8.29
N PHE A 104 -17.74 1.89 8.02
CA PHE A 104 -17.96 2.43 6.68
C PHE A 104 -16.76 3.26 6.22
N VAL A 105 -16.26 4.16 7.06
CA VAL A 105 -15.10 5.02 6.77
C VAL A 105 -13.85 4.17 6.51
N LEU A 106 -13.62 3.14 7.32
CA LEU A 106 -12.46 2.26 7.13
C LEU A 106 -12.55 1.42 5.84
N ALA A 107 -13.73 0.91 5.50
CA ALA A 107 -13.96 0.18 4.26
C ALA A 107 -13.74 1.08 3.04
N THR A 108 -14.28 2.30 3.07
CA THR A 108 -14.12 3.33 2.04
C THR A 108 -12.65 3.71 1.87
N ALA A 109 -11.94 4.00 2.95
CA ALA A 109 -10.51 4.31 2.90
C ALA A 109 -9.67 3.18 2.28
N ARG A 110 -9.96 1.92 2.63
CA ARG A 110 -9.27 0.76 2.07
C ARG A 110 -9.54 0.57 0.58
N ARG A 111 -10.79 0.76 0.14
CA ARG A 111 -11.18 0.74 -1.27
C ARG A 111 -10.49 1.86 -2.06
N ALA A 112 -10.52 3.10 -1.55
CA ALA A 112 -9.84 4.24 -2.17
C ALA A 112 -8.33 4.01 -2.30
N ALA A 113 -7.68 3.39 -1.31
CA ALA A 113 -6.26 3.05 -1.38
C ALA A 113 -5.94 2.10 -2.54
N VAL A 114 -6.84 1.17 -2.89
CA VAL A 114 -6.69 0.29 -4.06
C VAL A 114 -6.86 1.06 -5.36
N LEU A 115 -7.87 1.94 -5.45
CA LEU A 115 -8.09 2.79 -6.63
C LEU A 115 -6.87 3.66 -6.92
N ILE A 116 -6.29 4.30 -5.90
CA ILE A 116 -5.06 5.09 -6.02
C ILE A 116 -3.89 4.23 -6.56
N ASP A 117 -3.70 3.02 -6.02
CA ASP A 117 -2.60 2.13 -6.44
C ASP A 117 -2.81 1.59 -7.87
N ARG A 118 -4.04 1.53 -8.35
CA ARG A 118 -4.36 1.20 -9.76
C ARG A 118 -4.18 2.40 -10.69
N GLY A 119 -4.33 3.61 -10.17
CA GLY A 119 -4.33 4.87 -10.92
C GLY A 119 -5.74 5.36 -11.29
N ASP A 120 -6.78 4.79 -10.71
CA ASP A 120 -8.19 5.18 -10.86
C ASP A 120 -8.46 6.39 -9.94
N ILE A 121 -7.83 7.54 -10.25
CA ILE A 121 -7.75 8.70 -9.33
C ILE A 121 -9.08 9.43 -9.21
N GLU A 122 -9.82 9.57 -10.30
CA GLU A 122 -11.16 10.21 -10.32
C GLU A 122 -12.14 9.40 -9.47
N ASP A 123 -12.18 8.07 -9.66
CA ASP A 123 -13.02 7.17 -8.85
C ASP A 123 -12.67 7.24 -7.34
N ALA A 124 -11.39 7.43 -7.02
CA ALA A 124 -10.95 7.58 -5.63
C ALA A 124 -11.36 8.95 -5.05
N ASP A 125 -11.32 10.04 -5.83
CA ASP A 125 -11.73 11.39 -5.41
C ASP A 125 -13.24 11.42 -5.15
N ASP A 126 -14.04 10.90 -6.08
CA ASP A 126 -15.49 10.77 -5.94
C ASP A 126 -15.88 9.93 -4.71
N LEU A 127 -15.22 8.79 -4.53
CA LEU A 127 -15.49 7.91 -3.39
C LEU A 127 -15.19 8.57 -2.04
N LEU A 128 -14.20 9.45 -1.98
CA LEU A 128 -13.80 10.13 -0.73
C LEU A 128 -14.53 11.45 -0.49
N ALA A 129 -15.13 12.05 -1.53
CA ALA A 129 -15.86 13.31 -1.42
C ALA A 129 -17.06 13.21 -0.46
N ASP A 130 -17.77 12.08 -0.50
CA ASP A 130 -18.99 11.84 0.30
C ASP A 130 -18.71 11.21 1.68
N THR A 131 -17.42 10.97 2.01
CA THR A 131 -17.08 10.27 3.25
C THR A 131 -17.09 11.25 4.41
N GLY A 132 -17.99 11.02 5.36
CA GLY A 132 -18.13 11.83 6.57
C GLY A 132 -16.94 11.69 7.53
N LEU A 133 -16.90 12.56 8.55
CA LEU A 133 -15.88 12.51 9.59
C LEU A 133 -16.23 11.41 10.60
N ALA A 134 -15.43 10.35 10.63
CA ALA A 134 -15.41 9.34 11.68
C ALA A 134 -14.52 9.77 12.86
N SER A 135 -14.37 8.92 13.84
CA SER A 135 -13.50 9.12 15.00
C SER A 135 -12.38 8.06 15.05
N GLY A 136 -11.49 8.19 16.01
CA GLY A 136 -10.50 7.14 16.31
C GLY A 136 -9.52 6.83 15.18
N ASP A 137 -9.28 5.54 14.96
CA ASP A 137 -8.30 5.07 13.98
C ASP A 137 -8.83 5.08 12.55
N ALA A 138 -10.15 5.02 12.37
CA ALA A 138 -10.78 5.06 11.05
C ALA A 138 -10.55 6.42 10.38
N ILE A 139 -10.65 7.52 11.12
CA ILE A 139 -10.36 8.86 10.58
C ILE A 139 -8.89 9.01 10.19
N LEU A 140 -7.95 8.41 10.92
CA LEU A 140 -6.54 8.46 10.56
C LEU A 140 -6.26 7.68 9.28
N ALA A 141 -6.89 6.51 9.11
CA ALA A 141 -6.79 5.75 7.86
C ALA A 141 -7.37 6.54 6.67
N LEU A 142 -8.52 7.18 6.85
CA LEU A 142 -9.14 8.03 5.84
C LEU A 142 -8.24 9.20 5.45
N ARG A 143 -7.77 9.99 6.44
CA ARG A 143 -6.90 11.14 6.21
C ARG A 143 -5.60 10.73 5.52
N TYR A 144 -5.00 9.64 5.93
CA TYR A 144 -3.80 9.12 5.27
C TYR A 144 -4.04 8.81 3.78
N VAL A 145 -5.14 8.12 3.47
CA VAL A 145 -5.48 7.78 2.08
C VAL A 145 -5.84 9.03 1.29
N ARG A 146 -6.60 9.96 1.87
CA ARG A 146 -6.93 11.24 1.25
C ARG A 146 -5.68 12.10 1.01
N GLY A 147 -4.74 12.15 1.96
CA GLY A 147 -3.45 12.81 1.76
C GLY A 147 -2.65 12.21 0.60
N ARG A 148 -2.67 10.88 0.42
CA ARG A 148 -2.07 10.22 -0.75
C ARG A 148 -2.79 10.60 -2.05
N LEU A 149 -4.10 10.64 -2.04
CA LEU A 149 -4.91 11.07 -3.18
C LEU A 149 -4.58 12.52 -3.57
N HIS A 150 -4.61 13.46 -2.63
CA HIS A 150 -4.25 14.85 -2.86
C HIS A 150 -2.84 15.00 -3.46
N ALA A 151 -1.87 14.21 -2.97
CA ALA A 151 -0.51 14.24 -3.50
C ALA A 151 -0.45 13.85 -4.99
N VAL A 152 -1.14 12.78 -5.40
CA VAL A 152 -1.16 12.34 -6.80
C VAL A 152 -2.07 13.21 -7.69
N ALA A 153 -3.09 13.86 -7.11
CA ALA A 153 -3.96 14.81 -7.78
C ALA A 153 -3.37 16.23 -7.91
N GLY A 154 -2.11 16.44 -7.49
CA GLY A 154 -1.45 17.74 -7.61
C GLY A 154 -1.90 18.79 -6.59
N ARG A 155 -2.43 18.36 -5.45
CA ARG A 155 -2.89 19.19 -4.32
C ARG A 155 -1.96 19.04 -3.09
N PRO A 156 -0.68 19.45 -3.17
CA PRO A 156 0.31 19.13 -2.14
C PRO A 156 0.03 19.77 -0.77
N GLY A 157 -0.58 20.95 -0.73
CA GLY A 157 -0.94 21.61 0.54
C GLY A 157 -1.94 20.80 1.34
N GLU A 158 -3.01 20.33 0.69
CA GLU A 158 -4.03 19.47 1.29
C GLU A 158 -3.45 18.10 1.70
N ALA A 159 -2.58 17.54 0.85
CA ALA A 159 -1.88 16.30 1.15
C ALA A 159 -1.06 16.41 2.44
N LEU A 160 -0.25 17.45 2.58
CA LEU A 160 0.59 17.66 3.76
C LEU A 160 -0.26 17.94 5.02
N ALA A 161 -1.36 18.68 4.90
CA ALA A 161 -2.26 18.94 6.01
C ALA A 161 -2.82 17.63 6.60
N ASP A 162 -3.32 16.73 5.76
CA ASP A 162 -3.84 15.43 6.20
C ASP A 162 -2.75 14.52 6.76
N LEU A 163 -1.58 14.44 6.10
CA LEU A 163 -0.48 13.58 6.52
C LEU A 163 0.15 14.03 7.84
N PHE A 164 0.39 15.32 8.04
CA PHE A 164 0.90 15.84 9.31
C PHE A 164 -0.12 15.73 10.44
N HIS A 165 -1.41 15.90 10.16
CA HIS A 165 -2.44 15.60 11.16
C HIS A 165 -2.37 14.14 11.63
N CYS A 166 -2.20 13.17 10.72
CA CYS A 166 -1.98 11.78 11.11
C CYS A 166 -0.77 11.64 12.04
N GLY A 167 0.36 12.26 11.68
CA GLY A 167 1.57 12.23 12.48
C GLY A 167 1.40 12.79 13.89
N GLN A 168 0.74 13.93 14.03
CA GLN A 168 0.46 14.55 15.31
C GLN A 168 -0.43 13.66 16.19
N GLN A 169 -1.51 13.11 15.63
CA GLN A 169 -2.43 12.25 16.38
C GLN A 169 -1.78 10.93 16.81
N LEU A 170 -0.92 10.33 15.96
CA LEU A 170 -0.20 9.11 16.28
C LEU A 170 0.87 9.36 17.37
N ALA A 171 1.59 10.48 17.29
CA ALA A 171 2.55 10.86 18.32
C ALA A 171 1.88 11.10 19.68
N ALA A 172 0.76 11.80 19.70
CA ALA A 172 0.00 12.06 20.95
C ALA A 172 -0.49 10.78 21.64
N ARG A 173 -0.66 9.69 20.89
CA ARG A 173 -1.14 8.39 21.40
C ARG A 173 0.00 7.37 21.62
N ASN A 174 1.26 7.73 21.39
CA ASN A 174 2.40 6.79 21.33
C ASN A 174 2.13 5.59 20.41
N ALA A 175 1.38 5.80 19.33
CA ALA A 175 0.91 4.77 18.39
C ALA A 175 1.58 4.88 17.01
N ASP A 176 2.68 5.63 16.90
CA ASP A 176 3.35 5.90 15.64
C ASP A 176 4.14 4.68 15.14
N ARG A 177 3.48 3.88 14.31
CA ARG A 177 4.02 2.66 13.72
C ARG A 177 4.07 2.79 12.19
N PRO A 178 5.26 3.01 11.57
CA PRO A 178 5.40 3.15 10.12
C PRO A 178 4.90 1.93 9.32
N ALA A 179 4.89 0.75 9.93
CA ALA A 179 4.35 -0.46 9.31
C ALA A 179 2.82 -0.37 9.07
N VAL A 180 2.10 0.37 9.92
CA VAL A 180 0.64 0.53 9.87
C VAL A 180 0.26 1.75 9.05
N LEU A 181 0.78 2.93 9.41
CA LEU A 181 0.45 4.20 8.77
C LEU A 181 1.74 4.99 8.44
N PRO A 182 2.28 4.85 7.21
CA PRO A 182 3.57 5.45 6.84
C PRO A 182 3.42 6.90 6.38
N TRP A 183 2.92 7.75 7.27
CA TRP A 183 2.65 9.14 6.95
C TRP A 183 3.92 9.94 6.62
N ARG A 184 5.06 9.60 7.25
CA ARG A 184 6.34 10.27 6.97
C ARG A 184 6.82 10.03 5.55
N SER A 185 6.79 8.80 5.08
CA SER A 185 7.13 8.47 3.70
C SER A 185 6.24 9.21 2.71
N ALA A 186 4.93 9.28 2.96
CA ALA A 186 4.00 9.99 2.09
C ALA A 186 4.25 11.50 2.10
N ALA A 187 4.43 12.09 3.28
CA ALA A 187 4.74 13.52 3.44
C ALA A 187 6.11 13.88 2.83
N ALA A 188 7.14 13.04 3.04
CA ALA A 188 8.46 13.27 2.47
C ALA A 188 8.44 13.25 0.94
N ALA A 189 7.72 12.31 0.32
CA ALA A 189 7.56 12.28 -1.13
C ALA A 189 6.85 13.55 -1.64
N THR A 190 5.82 14.01 -0.95
CA THR A 190 5.08 15.23 -1.29
C THR A 190 5.96 16.48 -1.13
N LEU A 191 6.70 16.60 -0.03
CA LEU A 191 7.65 17.69 0.20
C LEU A 191 8.74 17.76 -0.87
N ALA A 192 9.31 16.60 -1.23
CA ALA A 192 10.33 16.54 -2.28
C ALA A 192 9.78 16.99 -3.63
N ALA A 193 8.54 16.64 -3.97
CA ALA A 193 7.88 17.07 -5.20
C ALA A 193 7.62 18.58 -5.26
N THR A 194 7.54 19.26 -4.11
CA THR A 194 7.39 20.72 -4.01
C THR A 194 8.72 21.45 -3.82
N GLY A 195 9.87 20.76 -3.84
CA GLY A 195 11.20 21.34 -3.70
C GLY A 195 11.68 21.48 -2.23
N ALA A 196 10.88 21.09 -1.23
CA ALA A 196 11.26 21.14 0.18
C ALA A 196 12.15 19.93 0.57
N THR A 197 13.23 19.72 -0.17
CA THR A 197 14.07 18.51 -0.12
C THR A 197 14.71 18.27 1.25
N GLU A 198 15.15 19.32 1.95
CA GLU A 198 15.78 19.16 3.27
C GLU A 198 14.79 18.65 4.32
N SER A 199 13.58 19.20 4.34
CA SER A 199 12.51 18.72 5.24
C SER A 199 12.08 17.29 4.91
N ALA A 200 11.99 16.96 3.62
CA ALA A 200 11.73 15.62 3.15
C ALA A 200 12.80 14.62 3.60
N ALA A 201 14.08 14.99 3.47
CA ALA A 201 15.21 14.15 3.85
C ALA A 201 15.21 13.85 5.36
N ARG A 202 14.96 14.85 6.20
CA ARG A 202 14.84 14.65 7.67
C ARG A 202 13.71 13.69 8.00
N LEU A 203 12.54 13.91 7.42
CA LEU A 203 11.34 13.12 7.73
C LEU A 203 11.51 11.64 7.35
N VAL A 204 12.09 11.36 6.18
CA VAL A 204 12.30 9.98 5.75
C VAL A 204 13.46 9.31 6.50
N ALA A 205 14.51 10.05 6.90
CA ALA A 205 15.59 9.53 7.72
C ALA A 205 15.08 9.03 9.08
N ASP A 206 14.16 9.77 9.70
CA ASP A 206 13.50 9.35 10.93
C ASP A 206 12.72 8.03 10.74
N GLU A 207 11.96 7.91 9.63
CA GLU A 207 11.21 6.68 9.34
C GLU A 207 12.14 5.48 9.08
N VAL A 208 13.26 5.68 8.35
CA VAL A 208 14.27 4.64 8.15
C VAL A 208 14.86 4.18 9.50
N ALA A 209 15.20 5.13 10.37
CA ALA A 209 15.71 4.80 11.71
C ALA A 209 14.68 4.03 12.56
N MET A 210 13.41 4.43 12.53
CA MET A 210 12.32 3.74 13.23
C MET A 210 12.11 2.33 12.70
N THR A 211 12.08 2.15 11.37
CA THR A 211 11.83 0.85 10.74
C THR A 211 12.99 -0.12 10.90
N ARG A 212 14.23 0.37 10.91
CA ARG A 212 15.40 -0.46 11.26
C ARG A 212 15.34 -0.99 12.69
N ARG A 213 14.90 -0.16 13.65
CA ARG A 213 14.73 -0.59 15.05
C ARG A 213 13.57 -1.58 15.23
N SER A 214 12.46 -1.39 14.52
CA SER A 214 11.30 -2.28 14.63
C SER A 214 11.46 -3.62 13.93
N GLY A 215 12.41 -3.75 13.01
CA GLY A 215 12.67 -4.98 12.26
C GLY A 215 11.59 -5.29 11.20
N THR A 216 10.67 -4.36 10.88
CA THR A 216 9.59 -4.59 9.91
C THR A 216 10.12 -4.40 8.49
N THR A 217 10.37 -5.52 7.80
CA THR A 217 11.03 -5.58 6.50
C THR A 217 10.35 -4.73 5.44
N SER A 218 9.02 -4.85 5.29
CA SER A 218 8.30 -4.10 4.26
C SER A 218 8.26 -2.60 4.52
N ALA A 219 8.18 -2.18 5.79
CA ALA A 219 8.21 -0.77 6.15
C ALA A 219 9.59 -0.16 5.88
N LEU A 220 10.66 -0.91 6.18
CA LEU A 220 12.03 -0.49 5.88
C LEU A 220 12.23 -0.32 4.37
N GLY A 221 11.81 -1.30 3.56
CA GLY A 221 11.95 -1.23 2.10
C GLY A 221 11.24 -0.01 1.51
N ARG A 222 10.04 0.32 1.98
CA ARG A 222 9.32 1.54 1.57
C ARG A 222 10.04 2.81 2.00
N ALA A 223 10.49 2.90 3.24
CA ALA A 223 11.20 4.08 3.73
C ALA A 223 12.50 4.33 2.95
N LEU A 224 13.27 3.27 2.68
CA LEU A 224 14.48 3.34 1.84
C LEU A 224 14.17 3.76 0.40
N ARG A 225 13.08 3.28 -0.19
CA ARG A 225 12.64 3.72 -1.51
C ARG A 225 12.38 5.22 -1.53
N VAL A 226 11.62 5.74 -0.56
CA VAL A 226 11.33 7.18 -0.50
C VAL A 226 12.60 7.98 -0.21
N GLN A 227 13.49 7.47 0.65
CA GLN A 227 14.81 8.10 0.86
C GLN A 227 15.60 8.21 -0.45
N GLY A 228 15.59 7.15 -1.25
CA GLY A 228 16.24 7.15 -2.56
C GLY A 228 15.66 8.17 -3.53
N GLN A 229 14.34 8.38 -3.52
CA GLN A 229 13.69 9.42 -4.32
C GLN A 229 14.03 10.83 -3.85
N VAL A 230 14.01 11.06 -2.55
CA VAL A 230 14.27 12.36 -1.94
C VAL A 230 15.72 12.82 -2.17
N LEU A 231 16.68 11.92 -1.96
CA LEU A 231 18.10 12.26 -2.08
C LEU A 231 18.55 12.47 -3.54
N SER A 232 17.99 11.69 -4.49
CA SER A 232 18.30 11.77 -5.94
C SER A 232 19.80 11.88 -6.29
N SER A 233 20.67 11.28 -5.47
CA SER A 233 22.13 11.36 -5.49
C SER A 233 22.73 9.95 -5.55
N PRO A 234 24.05 9.75 -5.55
CA PRO A 234 24.65 8.43 -5.39
C PRO A 234 24.18 7.69 -4.14
N GLU A 235 23.97 8.40 -3.02
CA GLU A 235 23.41 7.84 -1.78
C GLU A 235 21.94 7.43 -1.99
N GLY A 236 21.18 8.21 -2.76
CA GLY A 236 19.80 7.86 -3.15
C GLY A 236 19.76 6.58 -3.99
N LEU A 237 20.69 6.37 -4.91
CA LEU A 237 20.82 5.13 -5.67
C LEU A 237 21.14 3.94 -4.76
N ALA A 238 22.02 4.10 -3.79
CA ALA A 238 22.35 3.06 -2.82
C ALA A 238 21.14 2.70 -1.94
N ALA A 239 20.36 3.70 -1.50
CA ALA A 239 19.13 3.47 -0.75
C ALA A 239 18.08 2.71 -1.58
N MET A 240 17.94 3.03 -2.87
CA MET A 240 17.04 2.29 -3.78
C MET A 240 17.49 0.83 -3.96
N GLU A 241 18.79 0.59 -4.10
CA GLU A 241 19.34 -0.76 -4.24
C GLU A 241 19.11 -1.58 -2.96
N GLU A 242 19.29 -0.97 -1.78
CA GLU A 242 18.96 -1.60 -0.50
C GLU A 242 17.45 -1.88 -0.40
N ALA A 243 16.59 -0.94 -0.82
CA ALA A 243 15.13 -1.11 -0.83
C ALA A 243 14.71 -2.33 -1.68
N VAL A 244 15.27 -2.49 -2.88
CA VAL A 244 15.00 -3.65 -3.74
C VAL A 244 15.39 -4.93 -3.02
N ARG A 245 16.62 -5.04 -2.50
CA ARG A 245 17.10 -6.24 -1.78
C ARG A 245 16.21 -6.62 -0.59
N VAL A 246 15.76 -5.62 0.16
CA VAL A 246 14.89 -5.81 1.32
C VAL A 246 13.50 -6.31 0.89
N LEU A 247 12.93 -5.72 -0.18
CA LEU A 247 11.60 -6.06 -0.65
C LEU A 247 11.52 -7.34 -1.47
N GLU A 248 12.62 -7.80 -2.08
CA GLU A 248 12.67 -9.13 -2.73
C GLU A 248 12.38 -10.27 -1.75
N GLY A 249 12.77 -10.10 -0.48
CA GLY A 249 12.47 -11.04 0.61
C GLY A 249 11.12 -10.82 1.31
N ALA A 250 10.37 -9.78 0.92
CA ALA A 250 9.11 -9.42 1.55
C ALA A 250 7.89 -9.82 0.71
N PRO A 251 6.72 -10.11 1.33
CA PRO A 251 5.53 -10.53 0.61
C PRO A 251 4.80 -9.38 -0.12
N ARG A 252 5.37 -8.18 -0.21
CA ARG A 252 4.74 -6.97 -0.74
C ARG A 252 5.10 -6.70 -2.19
N ARG A 253 4.46 -7.42 -3.11
CA ARG A 253 4.80 -7.38 -4.53
C ARG A 253 4.53 -6.03 -5.20
N PHE A 254 3.47 -5.33 -4.83
CA PHE A 254 3.19 -4.00 -5.39
C PHE A 254 4.22 -2.96 -4.94
N GLU A 255 4.67 -2.99 -3.67
CA GLU A 255 5.73 -2.13 -3.17
C GLU A 255 7.06 -2.39 -3.90
N LEU A 256 7.39 -3.66 -4.14
CA LEU A 256 8.57 -4.03 -4.93
C LEU A 256 8.45 -3.52 -6.39
N ALA A 257 7.27 -3.67 -7.01
CA ALA A 257 7.05 -3.15 -8.37
C ALA A 257 7.28 -1.63 -8.44
N THR A 258 6.70 -0.90 -7.48
CA THR A 258 6.88 0.55 -7.36
C THR A 258 8.35 0.93 -7.17
N THR A 259 9.05 0.19 -6.31
CA THR A 259 10.48 0.42 -6.05
C THR A 259 11.33 0.19 -7.30
N LEU A 260 11.10 -0.90 -8.03
CA LEU A 260 11.82 -1.19 -9.27
C LEU A 260 11.58 -0.11 -10.33
N VAL A 261 10.34 0.37 -10.50
CA VAL A 261 10.04 1.44 -11.46
C VAL A 261 10.76 2.73 -11.09
N GLN A 262 10.70 3.12 -9.83
CA GLN A 262 11.34 4.35 -9.36
C GLN A 262 12.87 4.26 -9.38
N TYR A 263 13.43 3.10 -9.03
CA TYR A 263 14.87 2.85 -9.15
C TYR A 263 15.33 2.95 -10.61
N GLY A 264 14.54 2.39 -11.52
CA GLY A 264 14.83 2.50 -12.95
C GLY A 264 14.78 3.92 -13.49
N LEU A 265 13.84 4.74 -13.02
CA LEU A 265 13.77 6.17 -13.33
C LEU A 265 15.04 6.91 -12.83
N LEU A 266 15.44 6.66 -11.59
CA LEU A 266 16.63 7.26 -11.00
C LEU A 266 17.92 6.83 -11.72
N LEU A 267 18.06 5.55 -12.07
CA LEU A 267 19.16 5.04 -12.87
C LEU A 267 19.22 5.70 -14.26
N ASN A 268 18.07 5.92 -14.89
CA ASN A 268 18.01 6.59 -16.19
C ASN A 268 18.44 8.05 -16.09
N ALA A 269 18.00 8.77 -15.05
CA ALA A 269 18.45 10.12 -14.74
C ALA A 269 19.98 10.19 -14.51
N ALA A 270 20.53 9.18 -13.82
CA ALA A 270 21.98 9.00 -13.62
C ALA A 270 22.73 8.49 -14.85
N LYS A 271 22.09 8.42 -16.03
CA LYS A 271 22.66 7.94 -17.31
C LYS A 271 23.08 6.45 -17.30
N ARG A 272 22.69 5.67 -16.32
CA ARG A 272 22.95 4.21 -16.23
C ARG A 272 21.91 3.41 -17.05
N ARG A 273 21.75 3.77 -18.32
CA ARG A 273 20.69 3.25 -19.21
C ARG A 273 20.60 1.72 -19.31
N PRO A 274 21.70 0.95 -19.45
CA PRO A 274 21.59 -0.53 -19.51
C PRO A 274 20.97 -1.12 -18.24
N GLN A 275 21.39 -0.63 -17.07
CA GLN A 275 20.88 -1.06 -15.78
C GLN A 275 19.41 -0.62 -15.60
N ALA A 276 19.08 0.64 -15.97
CA ALA A 276 17.72 1.16 -15.96
C ALA A 276 16.77 0.28 -16.77
N ARG A 277 17.14 -0.11 -18.00
CA ARG A 277 16.31 -1.00 -18.84
C ARG A 277 16.03 -2.34 -18.20
N ARG A 278 17.03 -2.95 -17.54
CA ARG A 278 16.84 -4.23 -16.85
C ARG A 278 15.83 -4.09 -15.72
N VAL A 279 16.05 -3.13 -14.83
CA VAL A 279 15.20 -2.89 -13.66
C VAL A 279 13.77 -2.49 -14.06
N LEU A 280 13.62 -1.59 -15.06
CA LEU A 280 12.30 -1.17 -15.57
C LEU A 280 11.52 -2.31 -16.22
N ARG A 281 12.18 -3.24 -16.89
CA ARG A 281 11.53 -4.43 -17.46
C ARG A 281 10.96 -5.33 -16.35
N ASP A 282 11.70 -5.51 -15.27
CA ASP A 282 11.27 -6.34 -14.16
C ASP A 282 10.14 -5.63 -13.38
N GLY A 283 10.26 -4.31 -13.18
CA GLY A 283 9.20 -3.47 -12.59
C GLY A 283 7.91 -3.49 -13.42
N LEU A 284 8.01 -3.37 -14.76
CA LEU A 284 6.86 -3.45 -15.67
C LEU A 284 6.12 -4.79 -15.55
N ARG A 285 6.86 -5.91 -15.62
CA ARG A 285 6.25 -7.23 -15.49
C ARG A 285 5.54 -7.41 -14.14
N LEU A 286 6.13 -6.86 -13.09
CA LEU A 286 5.54 -6.98 -11.75
C LEU A 286 4.32 -6.07 -11.60
N ALA A 287 4.35 -4.85 -12.14
CA ALA A 287 3.21 -3.92 -12.16
C ALA A 287 2.00 -4.51 -12.91
N GLU A 288 2.25 -5.14 -14.08
CA GLU A 288 1.23 -5.84 -14.87
C GLU A 288 0.62 -7.01 -14.07
N ARG A 289 1.44 -7.82 -13.41
CA ARG A 289 0.95 -8.92 -12.56
C ARG A 289 0.17 -8.43 -11.34
N CYS A 290 0.54 -7.29 -10.78
CA CYS A 290 -0.19 -6.68 -9.68
C CYS A 290 -1.51 -6.01 -10.11
N GLY A 291 -1.75 -5.84 -11.40
CA GLY A 291 -2.95 -5.18 -11.91
C GLY A 291 -2.97 -3.67 -11.66
N SER A 292 -1.81 -2.99 -11.81
CA SER A 292 -1.69 -1.54 -11.76
C SER A 292 -1.40 -0.96 -13.16
N PRO A 293 -2.42 -0.56 -13.93
CA PRO A 293 -2.24 0.01 -15.26
C PRO A 293 -1.39 1.27 -15.27
N ALA A 294 -1.57 2.15 -14.28
CA ALA A 294 -0.82 3.39 -14.17
C ALA A 294 0.69 3.14 -13.93
N LEU A 295 1.03 2.25 -12.99
CA LEU A 295 2.43 1.91 -12.74
C LEU A 295 3.06 1.21 -13.94
N ALA A 296 2.32 0.33 -14.62
CA ALA A 296 2.77 -0.34 -15.84
C ALA A 296 3.02 0.66 -16.99
N ALA A 297 2.14 1.65 -17.15
CA ALA A 297 2.31 2.72 -18.14
C ALA A 297 3.57 3.56 -17.84
N THR A 298 3.77 3.95 -16.59
CA THR A 298 4.96 4.67 -16.13
C THR A 298 6.24 3.86 -16.42
N ALA A 299 6.24 2.58 -16.06
CA ALA A 299 7.38 1.68 -16.31
C ALA A 299 7.70 1.54 -17.79
N ARG A 300 6.66 1.41 -18.63
CA ARG A 300 6.81 1.28 -20.10
C ARG A 300 7.39 2.55 -20.71
N SER A 301 6.87 3.71 -20.34
CA SER A 301 7.38 5.01 -20.82
C SER A 301 8.84 5.22 -20.41
N ALA A 302 9.17 4.93 -19.15
CA ALA A 302 10.54 5.01 -18.66
C ALA A 302 11.49 4.04 -19.34
N TYR A 303 11.02 2.82 -19.63
CA TYR A 303 11.79 1.80 -20.36
C TYR A 303 12.16 2.26 -21.78
N VAL A 304 11.20 2.86 -22.50
CA VAL A 304 11.44 3.44 -23.83
C VAL A 304 12.42 4.62 -23.74
N ALA A 305 12.24 5.52 -22.77
CA ALA A 305 13.15 6.65 -22.55
C ALA A 305 14.58 6.22 -22.22
N ALA A 306 14.75 5.05 -21.61
CA ALA A 306 16.06 4.43 -21.38
C ALA A 306 16.65 3.75 -22.64
N GLY A 307 15.99 3.83 -23.79
CA GLY A 307 16.37 3.19 -25.06
C GLY A 307 15.96 1.72 -25.17
N GLY A 308 14.96 1.31 -24.42
CA GLY A 308 14.33 0.00 -24.54
C GLY A 308 13.40 -0.05 -25.76
N LYS A 309 13.37 -1.18 -26.44
CA LYS A 309 12.39 -1.42 -27.52
C LYS A 309 11.16 -2.09 -26.90
N PRO A 310 9.94 -1.51 -27.03
CA PRO A 310 8.72 -2.21 -26.62
C PRO A 310 8.63 -3.54 -27.38
N ARG A 311 8.24 -4.63 -26.71
CA ARG A 311 7.75 -5.78 -27.45
C ARG A 311 6.52 -5.32 -28.20
N ALA A 312 6.49 -5.51 -29.55
CA ALA A 312 5.26 -5.40 -30.30
C ALA A 312 4.22 -6.26 -29.58
N GLY A 313 3.12 -5.63 -29.15
CA GLY A 313 2.08 -6.33 -28.40
C GLY A 313 1.61 -7.52 -29.21
N ALA A 314 1.49 -8.69 -28.60
CA ALA A 314 0.72 -9.77 -29.19
C ALA A 314 -0.70 -9.21 -29.39
N PRO A 315 -1.30 -9.36 -30.58
CA PRO A 315 -2.67 -8.92 -30.82
C PRO A 315 -3.59 -9.61 -29.79
N PRO A 316 -4.67 -8.93 -29.35
CA PRO A 316 -5.64 -9.58 -28.47
C PRO A 316 -6.08 -10.89 -29.14
N ARG A 317 -6.00 -12.00 -28.41
CA ARG A 317 -6.55 -13.26 -28.88
C ARG A 317 -8.03 -13.01 -29.16
N ALA A 318 -8.39 -13.06 -30.44
CA ALA A 318 -9.78 -13.08 -30.84
C ALA A 318 -10.41 -14.29 -30.13
N GLY A 319 -11.39 -14.01 -29.27
CA GLY A 319 -12.15 -15.02 -28.60
C GLY A 319 -12.94 -15.81 -29.64
N GLY A 320 -12.78 -17.10 -29.62
CA GLY A 320 -13.72 -18.06 -30.20
C GLY A 320 -14.73 -18.48 -29.14
#